data_f6139f133a2f1f1be00caa1017bdce0a
#
_entry.id   f6139f133a2f1f1be00caa1017bdce0a
#
_cell.length_a   1.000
_cell.length_b   1.000
_cell.length_c   1.000
_cell.angle_alpha   90.00
_cell.angle_beta   90.00
_cell.angle_gamma   90.00
#
_symmetry.space_group_name_H-M   'P 1'
#
loop_
_entity.id
_entity.type
_entity.pdbx_description
1 polymer ?
#
loop_
_entity_poly.entity_id
_entity_poly.type
_entity_poly.pdbx_seq_one_letter_code
_entity_poly.pdbx_strand_id
1 'polypeptide(L)'
;IFCSVLRSEKPRHRAFRSHPGKSLSQTDAPFNKNYNDMPKFRFVRKKNLQKKDDTGKWYASPTVTNRLNTGTVCRVVTRNTTTAPTELESGFNLVCDGIPLQLQLGNSVQLGKLGTLRLSFGSVGVEDVDQFNAATMIKNVKVIFTPSKELMSAIKDGLSFENVGVVDNGFTYASTRAYKEAKGQGGGSGSGSGGSGGEGGLEENPLG
;
A
#
# COMPACT_ATOMS: atom_id res chain seq x y z
N ILE A 1 28.41 -0.20 -80.08
CA ILE A 1 29.17 1.05 -79.91
C ILE A 1 28.69 1.67 -78.58
N PHE A 2 29.52 1.79 -77.70
CA PHE A 2 29.72 2.58 -76.48
C PHE A 2 29.94 1.73 -75.24
N CYS A 3 31.19 1.68 -74.92
CA CYS A 3 31.82 1.26 -73.68
C CYS A 3 31.54 2.32 -72.63
N SER A 4 31.08 1.97 -71.46
CA SER A 4 31.07 2.86 -70.26
C SER A 4 31.60 2.14 -69.07
N VAL A 5 32.61 2.74 -68.56
CA VAL A 5 33.53 2.44 -67.47
C VAL A 5 32.77 2.31 -66.13
N LEU A 6 32.89 1.16 -65.45
CA LEU A 6 32.54 0.94 -64.08
C LEU A 6 33.55 1.60 -63.14
N ARG A 7 33.15 2.65 -62.46
CA ARG A 7 33.92 3.30 -61.40
C ARG A 7 33.49 2.72 -60.06
N SER A 8 34.35 1.97 -59.41
CA SER A 8 34.18 1.41 -58.07
C SER A 8 34.26 2.52 -57.03
N GLU A 9 33.16 2.80 -56.35
CA GLU A 9 33.18 3.63 -55.13
C GLU A 9 33.26 2.73 -53.89
N LYS A 10 34.31 2.96 -53.10
CA LYS A 10 34.50 2.34 -51.77
C LYS A 10 33.49 2.88 -50.78
N PRO A 11 32.89 2.04 -49.93
CA PRO A 11 32.00 2.52 -48.86
C PRO A 11 32.86 3.19 -47.78
N ARG A 12 32.53 4.44 -47.47
CA ARG A 12 33.06 5.19 -46.32
C ARG A 12 32.49 4.63 -45.03
N HIS A 13 33.34 4.07 -44.20
CA HIS A 13 33.02 3.74 -42.82
C HIS A 13 32.58 5.01 -42.07
N ARG A 14 31.29 5.13 -41.80
CA ARG A 14 30.73 6.15 -40.90
C ARG A 14 30.96 5.68 -39.47
N ALA A 15 31.87 6.33 -38.77
CA ALA A 15 32.14 6.11 -37.36
C ALA A 15 30.83 6.27 -36.55
N PHE A 16 30.45 5.22 -35.86
CA PHE A 16 29.34 5.19 -34.93
C PHE A 16 29.74 6.01 -33.69
N ARG A 17 29.25 7.23 -33.60
CA ARG A 17 29.41 8.07 -32.41
C ARG A 17 28.57 7.43 -31.29
N SER A 18 29.24 6.83 -30.33
CA SER A 18 28.66 6.41 -29.07
C SER A 18 28.11 7.65 -28.35
N HIS A 19 26.80 7.72 -28.20
CA HIS A 19 26.15 8.69 -27.33
C HIS A 19 26.41 8.27 -25.87
N PRO A 20 26.77 9.18 -24.96
CA PRO A 20 26.92 8.87 -23.56
C PRO A 20 25.54 8.46 -23.01
N GLY A 21 25.53 7.34 -22.28
CA GLY A 21 24.35 6.72 -21.73
C GLY A 21 23.50 7.72 -20.91
N LYS A 22 22.23 7.81 -21.26
CA LYS A 22 21.22 8.37 -20.39
C LYS A 22 21.21 7.50 -19.14
N SER A 23 21.48 8.12 -18.00
CA SER A 23 21.26 7.51 -16.68
C SER A 23 19.82 7.00 -16.64
N LEU A 24 19.65 5.70 -16.51
CA LEU A 24 18.36 5.08 -16.22
C LEU A 24 17.82 5.72 -14.95
N SER A 25 16.73 6.46 -15.08
CA SER A 25 16.01 6.99 -13.93
C SER A 25 15.59 5.81 -13.04
N GLN A 26 15.74 5.97 -11.74
CA GLN A 26 15.43 4.98 -10.69
C GLN A 26 13.99 4.45 -10.69
N THR A 27 13.16 4.83 -11.69
CA THR A 27 11.75 4.42 -11.81
C THR A 27 11.55 3.07 -12.51
N ASP A 28 12.57 2.50 -13.15
CA ASP A 28 12.45 1.26 -13.93
C ASP A 28 13.08 0.03 -13.26
N ALA A 29 13.39 0.12 -11.96
CA ALA A 29 13.83 -1.05 -11.22
C ALA A 29 12.71 -2.11 -11.24
N PRO A 30 13.02 -3.36 -11.66
CA PRO A 30 12.05 -4.43 -11.63
C PRO A 30 11.52 -4.55 -10.21
N PHE A 31 10.20 -4.62 -10.05
CA PHE A 31 9.54 -4.87 -8.77
C PHE A 31 10.04 -6.23 -8.26
N ASN A 32 11.19 -6.17 -7.61
CA ASN A 32 11.76 -7.31 -6.91
C ASN A 32 10.91 -7.49 -5.67
N LYS A 33 10.00 -8.48 -5.72
CA LYS A 33 9.23 -8.91 -4.58
C LYS A 33 10.20 -9.52 -3.59
N ASN A 34 10.91 -8.69 -2.84
CA ASN A 34 11.50 -9.13 -1.60
C ASN A 34 10.32 -9.49 -0.70
N TYR A 35 10.12 -10.78 -0.48
CA TYR A 35 9.11 -11.33 0.42
C TYR A 35 9.26 -10.83 1.86
N ASN A 36 10.23 -9.94 2.12
CA ASN A 36 10.51 -9.31 3.39
C ASN A 36 9.91 -7.89 3.54
N ASP A 37 9.15 -7.40 2.55
CA ASP A 37 8.52 -6.07 2.68
C ASP A 37 7.16 -6.22 3.39
N MET A 38 7.26 -6.40 4.71
CA MET A 38 6.09 -6.51 5.58
C MET A 38 5.42 -5.15 5.75
N PRO A 39 4.09 -5.11 5.94
CA PRO A 39 3.40 -3.89 6.33
C PRO A 39 4.04 -3.28 7.58
N LYS A 40 4.33 -1.98 7.49
CA LYS A 40 5.05 -1.26 8.52
C LYS A 40 4.08 -0.53 9.45
N PHE A 41 4.40 -0.56 10.74
CA PHE A 41 3.66 0.23 11.71
C PHE A 41 4.62 0.99 12.63
N ARG A 42 4.12 2.03 13.25
CA ARG A 42 4.82 2.77 14.31
C ARG A 42 3.94 2.87 15.54
N PHE A 43 4.55 2.93 16.71
CA PHE A 43 3.84 3.25 17.93
C PHE A 43 3.56 4.75 18.00
N VAL A 44 2.31 5.10 18.28
CA VAL A 44 1.86 6.48 18.48
C VAL A 44 1.17 6.58 19.84
N ARG A 45 1.59 7.56 20.66
CA ARG A 45 0.93 7.82 21.94
C ARG A 45 -0.31 8.67 21.71
N LYS A 46 -1.47 8.18 22.11
CA LYS A 46 -2.73 8.91 22.04
C LYS A 46 -3.26 9.15 23.44
N LYS A 47 -3.61 10.40 23.74
CA LYS A 47 -4.22 10.82 25.00
C LYS A 47 -5.71 11.04 24.78
N ASN A 48 -6.51 10.76 25.80
CA ASN A 48 -7.90 11.14 25.81
C ASN A 48 -8.04 12.60 26.22
N LEU A 49 -8.42 13.47 25.30
CA LEU A 49 -8.54 14.92 25.53
C LEU A 49 -9.63 15.28 26.57
N GLN A 50 -10.56 14.38 26.84
CA GLN A 50 -11.61 14.60 27.84
C GLN A 50 -11.15 14.31 29.28
N LYS A 51 -10.02 13.58 29.44
CA LYS A 51 -9.45 13.26 30.75
C LYS A 51 -8.14 14.02 30.92
N LYS A 52 -8.13 15.02 31.79
CA LYS A 52 -6.95 15.88 32.05
C LYS A 52 -5.72 15.11 32.54
N ASP A 53 -5.92 14.01 33.29
CA ASP A 53 -4.86 13.21 33.92
C ASP A 53 -4.51 11.95 33.10
N ASP A 54 -4.95 11.85 31.83
CA ASP A 54 -4.64 10.70 30.99
C ASP A 54 -3.18 10.76 30.52
N THR A 55 -2.37 9.84 31.02
CA THR A 55 -0.97 9.67 30.57
C THR A 55 -0.84 9.22 29.11
N GLY A 56 -1.97 8.82 28.49
CA GLY A 56 -2.02 8.32 27.13
C GLY A 56 -1.59 6.85 27.00
N LYS A 57 -2.15 6.18 25.99
CA LYS A 57 -1.85 4.78 25.66
C LYS A 57 -1.13 4.70 24.33
N TRP A 58 -0.31 3.66 24.17
CA TRP A 58 0.39 3.38 22.92
C TRP A 58 -0.51 2.59 21.98
N TYR A 59 -0.56 3.02 20.74
CA TYR A 59 -1.31 2.37 19.67
C TYR A 59 -0.38 2.13 18.48
N ALA A 60 -0.52 0.96 17.85
CA ALA A 60 0.09 0.70 16.56
C ALA A 60 -0.68 1.48 15.48
N SER A 61 0.02 2.31 14.73
CA SER A 61 -0.53 3.04 13.59
C SER A 61 0.14 2.57 12.31
N PRO A 62 -0.61 2.21 11.26
CA PRO A 62 -0.04 1.76 10.01
C PRO A 62 0.77 2.89 9.35
N THR A 63 1.86 2.52 8.71
CA THR A 63 2.71 3.42 7.93
C THR A 63 2.65 3.01 6.47
N VAL A 64 2.20 3.92 5.61
CA VAL A 64 2.21 3.69 4.17
C VAL A 64 3.64 3.88 3.66
N THR A 65 4.22 2.84 3.10
CA THR A 65 5.59 2.86 2.57
C THR A 65 5.61 3.47 1.16
N ASN A 66 4.74 2.97 0.28
CA ASN A 66 4.70 3.39 -1.12
C ASN A 66 3.26 3.60 -1.58
N ARG A 67 3.06 4.54 -2.51
CA ARG A 67 1.81 4.70 -3.25
C ARG A 67 2.03 4.20 -4.66
N LEU A 68 1.37 3.10 -5.02
CA LEU A 68 1.40 2.56 -6.37
C LEU A 68 0.25 3.13 -7.17
N ASN A 69 0.53 3.57 -8.40
CA ASN A 69 -0.50 3.95 -9.35
C ASN A 69 -1.01 2.72 -10.12
N THR A 70 -2.14 2.88 -10.81
CA THR A 70 -2.79 1.82 -11.59
C THR A 70 -1.84 1.22 -12.63
N GLY A 71 -1.11 2.05 -13.37
CA GLY A 71 -0.17 1.57 -14.39
C GLY A 71 0.95 0.70 -13.82
N THR A 72 1.47 1.03 -12.63
CA THR A 72 2.46 0.18 -11.96
C THR A 72 1.87 -1.16 -11.55
N VAL A 73 0.65 -1.17 -11.02
CA VAL A 73 -0.04 -2.42 -10.67
C VAL A 73 -0.30 -3.27 -11.92
N CYS A 74 -0.77 -2.67 -13.02
CA CYS A 74 -0.98 -3.35 -14.28
C CYS A 74 0.31 -3.99 -14.82
N ARG A 75 1.45 -3.29 -14.78
CA ARG A 75 2.75 -3.85 -15.18
C ARG A 75 3.16 -5.05 -14.36
N VAL A 76 2.89 -5.03 -13.05
CA VAL A 76 3.23 -6.17 -12.17
C VAL A 76 2.37 -7.38 -12.48
N VAL A 77 1.07 -7.18 -12.65
CA VAL A 77 0.10 -8.29 -12.85
C VAL A 77 0.27 -8.92 -14.23
N THR A 78 0.61 -8.14 -15.27
CA THR A 78 0.73 -8.62 -16.65
C THR A 78 2.07 -9.29 -16.98
N ARG A 79 3.05 -9.32 -16.07
CA ARG A 79 4.40 -9.86 -16.33
C ARG A 79 4.44 -11.26 -16.94
N ASN A 80 3.52 -12.13 -16.52
CA ASN A 80 3.46 -13.52 -16.97
C ASN A 80 2.16 -13.82 -17.74
N THR A 81 1.60 -12.80 -18.39
CA THR A 81 0.37 -12.93 -19.19
C THR A 81 0.62 -12.42 -20.60
N THR A 82 -0.27 -12.75 -21.52
CA THR A 82 -0.24 -12.25 -22.90
C THR A 82 -0.84 -10.86 -23.05
N THR A 83 -1.46 -10.33 -21.99
CA THR A 83 -2.13 -9.02 -21.99
C THR A 83 -1.11 -7.90 -21.83
N ALA A 84 -1.17 -6.89 -22.69
CA ALA A 84 -0.31 -5.70 -22.53
C ALA A 84 -0.73 -4.88 -21.31
N PRO A 85 0.21 -4.32 -20.53
CA PRO A 85 -0.10 -3.47 -19.37
C PRO A 85 -1.02 -2.30 -19.68
N THR A 86 -0.84 -1.69 -20.84
CA THR A 86 -1.63 -0.54 -21.32
C THR A 86 -3.06 -0.93 -21.67
N GLU A 87 -3.29 -2.13 -22.19
CA GLU A 87 -4.63 -2.65 -22.47
C GLU A 87 -5.40 -2.90 -21.18
N LEU A 88 -4.71 -3.51 -20.18
CA LEU A 88 -5.32 -3.75 -18.88
C LEU A 88 -5.65 -2.42 -18.17
N GLU A 89 -4.76 -1.43 -18.23
CA GLU A 89 -5.00 -0.11 -17.65
C GLU A 89 -6.17 0.60 -18.33
N SER A 90 -6.24 0.55 -19.67
CA SER A 90 -7.35 1.12 -20.44
C SER A 90 -8.68 0.45 -20.08
N GLY A 91 -8.72 -0.88 -20.01
CA GLY A 91 -9.91 -1.63 -19.61
C GLY A 91 -10.38 -1.28 -18.19
N PHE A 92 -9.43 -1.14 -17.26
CA PHE A 92 -9.74 -0.72 -15.89
C PHE A 92 -10.31 0.70 -15.82
N ASN A 93 -9.76 1.64 -16.59
CA ASN A 93 -10.26 3.00 -16.66
C ASN A 93 -11.68 3.06 -17.21
N LEU A 94 -12.00 2.28 -18.27
CA LEU A 94 -13.36 2.17 -18.80
C LEU A 94 -14.37 1.69 -17.73
N VAL A 95 -13.98 0.72 -16.91
CA VAL A 95 -14.82 0.26 -15.80
C VAL A 95 -15.01 1.38 -14.77
N CYS A 96 -13.94 2.10 -14.42
CA CYS A 96 -14.00 3.23 -13.49
C CYS A 96 -14.91 4.36 -14.00
N ASP A 97 -14.89 4.64 -15.30
CA ASP A 97 -15.73 5.66 -15.91
C ASP A 97 -17.22 5.28 -15.93
N GLY A 98 -17.52 3.97 -16.01
CA GLY A 98 -18.90 3.46 -15.99
C GLY A 98 -19.53 3.41 -14.60
N ILE A 99 -18.75 3.28 -13.54
CA ILE A 99 -19.24 3.13 -12.16
C ILE A 99 -20.12 4.29 -11.69
N PRO A 100 -19.76 5.59 -11.89
CA PRO A 100 -20.55 6.71 -11.41
C PRO A 100 -21.98 6.70 -11.93
N LEU A 101 -22.15 6.40 -13.21
CA LEU A 101 -23.47 6.33 -13.81
C LEU A 101 -24.34 5.25 -13.14
N GLN A 102 -23.80 4.07 -12.89
CA GLN A 102 -24.54 2.99 -12.23
C GLN A 102 -24.92 3.35 -10.80
N LEU A 103 -24.03 3.99 -10.07
CA LEU A 103 -24.30 4.45 -8.70
C LEU A 103 -25.36 5.55 -8.66
N GLN A 104 -25.38 6.47 -9.64
CA GLN A 104 -26.39 7.51 -9.78
C GLN A 104 -27.78 6.93 -10.08
N LEU A 105 -27.83 5.83 -10.80
CA LEU A 105 -29.09 5.08 -11.05
C LEU A 105 -29.57 4.30 -9.82
N GLY A 106 -28.86 4.37 -8.69
CA GLY A 106 -29.21 3.68 -7.45
C GLY A 106 -28.72 2.22 -7.40
N ASN A 107 -27.96 1.77 -8.37
CA ASN A 107 -27.44 0.40 -8.39
C ASN A 107 -26.24 0.26 -7.44
N SER A 108 -26.05 -0.94 -6.89
CA SER A 108 -24.80 -1.34 -6.28
C SER A 108 -23.92 -2.03 -7.33
N VAL A 109 -22.62 -1.71 -7.36
CA VAL A 109 -21.68 -2.25 -8.35
C VAL A 109 -20.74 -3.24 -7.67
N GLN A 110 -20.81 -4.51 -8.08
CA GLN A 110 -19.89 -5.54 -7.62
C GLN A 110 -18.67 -5.60 -8.54
N LEU A 111 -17.47 -5.43 -7.99
CA LEU A 111 -16.19 -5.47 -8.69
C LEU A 111 -15.50 -6.83 -8.51
N GLY A 112 -16.18 -7.89 -8.91
CA GLY A 112 -15.66 -9.26 -8.83
C GLY A 112 -15.14 -9.61 -7.43
N LYS A 113 -13.89 -10.05 -7.35
CA LYS A 113 -13.22 -10.44 -6.08
C LYS A 113 -12.82 -9.26 -5.21
N LEU A 114 -12.86 -8.02 -5.71
CA LEU A 114 -12.48 -6.85 -4.92
C LEU A 114 -13.52 -6.53 -3.86
N GLY A 115 -14.78 -6.47 -4.25
CA GLY A 115 -15.85 -6.08 -3.32
C GLY A 115 -16.98 -5.36 -4.03
N THR A 116 -17.78 -4.62 -3.27
CA THR A 116 -18.96 -3.94 -3.75
C THR A 116 -18.95 -2.46 -3.39
N LEU A 117 -19.29 -1.62 -4.36
CA LEU A 117 -19.52 -0.20 -4.20
C LEU A 117 -21.01 0.08 -4.09
N ARG A 118 -21.41 0.94 -3.18
CA ARG A 118 -22.77 1.41 -3.02
C ARG A 118 -22.82 2.88 -2.64
N LEU A 119 -23.89 3.56 -3.04
CA LEU A 119 -24.17 4.92 -2.61
C LEU A 119 -24.74 4.89 -1.18
N SER A 120 -24.39 5.89 -0.37
CA SER A 120 -24.97 6.15 0.94
C SER A 120 -25.13 7.64 1.14
N PHE A 121 -26.19 8.04 1.81
CA PHE A 121 -26.45 9.42 2.16
C PHE A 121 -27.10 9.50 3.54
N GLY A 122 -27.04 10.66 4.15
CA GLY A 122 -27.79 11.01 5.35
C GLY A 122 -28.96 11.94 4.99
N SER A 123 -29.98 11.96 5.83
CA SER A 123 -31.09 12.91 5.69
C SER A 123 -31.39 13.61 7.01
N VAL A 124 -31.98 14.77 6.92
CA VAL A 124 -32.61 15.43 8.08
C VAL A 124 -33.95 14.75 8.34
N GLY A 125 -34.26 14.46 9.60
CA GLY A 125 -35.56 13.92 10.00
C GLY A 125 -36.66 14.98 9.95
N VAL A 126 -37.87 14.59 9.58
CA VAL A 126 -39.10 15.40 9.61
C VAL A 126 -40.18 14.65 10.41
N GLU A 127 -41.10 15.38 11.01
CA GLU A 127 -42.21 14.76 11.74
C GLU A 127 -43.28 14.25 10.81
N ASP A 128 -43.52 14.98 9.71
CA ASP A 128 -44.48 14.61 8.68
C ASP A 128 -43.78 14.33 7.33
N VAL A 129 -44.14 13.22 6.70
CA VAL A 129 -43.54 12.78 5.41
C VAL A 129 -43.76 13.79 4.32
N ASP A 130 -44.88 14.50 4.32
CA ASP A 130 -45.24 15.52 3.32
C ASP A 130 -44.31 16.74 3.35
N GLN A 131 -43.60 16.96 4.45
CA GLN A 131 -42.62 18.05 4.61
C GLN A 131 -41.21 17.63 4.08
N PHE A 132 -41.03 16.40 3.68
CA PHE A 132 -39.71 15.92 3.21
C PHE A 132 -39.40 16.40 1.81
N ASN A 133 -38.36 17.24 1.68
CA ASN A 133 -37.82 17.66 0.40
C ASN A 133 -36.45 16.99 0.16
N ALA A 134 -36.40 16.03 -0.77
CA ALA A 134 -35.21 15.28 -1.07
C ALA A 134 -34.02 16.16 -1.53
N ALA A 135 -34.28 17.24 -2.28
CA ALA A 135 -33.23 18.11 -2.81
C ALA A 135 -32.49 18.91 -1.72
N THR A 136 -33.15 19.24 -0.62
CA THR A 136 -32.57 20.07 0.44
C THR A 136 -32.21 19.27 1.70
N MET A 137 -32.89 18.14 1.93
CA MET A 137 -32.78 17.37 3.17
C MET A 137 -31.84 16.18 3.06
N ILE A 138 -31.57 15.67 1.84
CA ILE A 138 -30.54 14.65 1.63
C ILE A 138 -29.17 15.34 1.62
N LYS A 139 -28.27 14.85 2.50
CA LYS A 139 -26.94 15.43 2.71
C LYS A 139 -25.90 14.32 2.83
N ASN A 140 -24.61 14.70 2.75
CA ASN A 140 -23.49 13.79 3.00
C ASN A 140 -23.52 12.55 2.09
N VAL A 141 -23.78 12.74 0.79
CA VAL A 141 -23.70 11.67 -0.19
C VAL A 141 -22.27 11.15 -0.27
N LYS A 142 -22.08 9.85 -0.10
CA LYS A 142 -20.78 9.19 -0.12
C LYS A 142 -20.86 7.81 -0.76
N VAL A 143 -19.77 7.39 -1.36
CA VAL A 143 -19.62 6.01 -1.84
C VAL A 143 -19.00 5.16 -0.75
N ILE A 144 -19.62 4.03 -0.44
CA ILE A 144 -19.10 3.04 0.51
C ILE A 144 -18.58 1.86 -0.29
N PHE A 145 -17.32 1.50 -0.05
CA PHE A 145 -16.72 0.28 -0.54
C PHE A 145 -16.75 -0.79 0.54
N THR A 146 -17.30 -1.94 0.20
CA THR A 146 -17.33 -3.13 1.08
C THR A 146 -16.44 -4.19 0.44
N PRO A 147 -15.27 -4.51 1.03
CA PRO A 147 -14.37 -5.53 0.47
C PRO A 147 -15.02 -6.92 0.51
N SER A 148 -14.68 -7.76 -0.45
CA SER A 148 -15.12 -9.14 -0.47
C SER A 148 -14.46 -9.98 0.62
N LYS A 149 -15.10 -11.10 0.98
CA LYS A 149 -14.51 -12.06 1.92
C LYS A 149 -13.23 -12.67 1.37
N GLU A 150 -13.18 -12.94 0.07
CA GLU A 150 -12.01 -13.49 -0.62
C GLU A 150 -10.82 -12.55 -0.53
N LEU A 151 -11.02 -11.26 -0.81
CA LEU A 151 -9.98 -10.24 -0.68
C LEU A 151 -9.46 -10.17 0.77
N MET A 152 -10.36 -10.14 1.74
CA MET A 152 -9.98 -10.04 3.14
C MET A 152 -9.23 -11.27 3.64
N SER A 153 -9.61 -12.48 3.20
CA SER A 153 -8.88 -13.70 3.52
C SER A 153 -7.49 -13.68 2.89
N ALA A 154 -7.39 -13.36 1.62
CA ALA A 154 -6.11 -13.31 0.89
C ALA A 154 -5.12 -12.28 1.48
N ILE A 155 -5.63 -11.18 2.04
CA ILE A 155 -4.79 -10.18 2.72
C ILE A 155 -4.32 -10.70 4.08
N LYS A 156 -5.20 -11.36 4.84
CA LYS A 156 -4.88 -11.85 6.19
C LYS A 156 -3.93 -13.03 6.19
N ASP A 157 -3.97 -13.85 5.13
CA ASP A 157 -3.10 -15.01 5.00
C ASP A 157 -1.63 -14.58 4.85
N GLY A 158 -0.80 -14.98 5.81
CA GLY A 158 0.62 -14.65 5.83
C GLY A 158 0.95 -13.19 6.16
N LEU A 159 -0.02 -12.44 6.72
CA LEU A 159 0.20 -11.05 7.13
C LEU A 159 1.03 -11.00 8.42
N SER A 160 2.21 -10.40 8.34
CA SER A 160 3.07 -10.08 9.47
C SER A 160 3.41 -8.59 9.44
N PHE A 161 3.80 -8.02 10.59
CA PHE A 161 4.01 -6.59 10.71
C PHE A 161 5.42 -6.25 11.22
N GLU A 162 6.03 -5.22 10.63
CA GLU A 162 7.31 -4.68 11.03
C GLU A 162 7.15 -3.35 11.78
N ASN A 163 7.80 -3.24 12.95
CA ASN A 163 7.84 -1.97 13.67
C ASN A 163 8.96 -1.08 13.14
N VAL A 164 8.60 0.11 12.66
CA VAL A 164 9.57 1.07 12.09
C VAL A 164 9.79 2.30 12.98
N GLY A 165 9.30 2.29 14.21
CA GLY A 165 9.61 3.36 15.16
C GLY A 165 8.49 3.72 16.12
N VAL A 166 8.75 4.80 16.85
CA VAL A 166 7.89 5.34 17.91
C VAL A 166 7.69 6.83 17.66
N VAL A 167 6.46 7.30 17.78
CA VAL A 167 6.13 8.73 17.73
C VAL A 167 5.54 9.15 19.08
N ASP A 168 6.21 10.08 19.75
CA ASP A 168 5.76 10.64 21.03
C ASP A 168 5.86 12.17 21.00
N ASN A 169 4.77 12.86 21.28
CA ASN A 169 4.70 14.34 21.33
C ASN A 169 5.28 15.04 20.08
N GLY A 170 5.04 14.47 18.88
CA GLY A 170 5.53 15.04 17.62
C GLY A 170 6.96 14.64 17.24
N PHE A 171 7.71 14.00 18.13
CA PHE A 171 9.05 13.48 17.85
C PHE A 171 8.98 12.04 17.35
N THR A 172 9.81 11.73 16.34
CA THR A 172 9.89 10.39 15.74
C THR A 172 11.23 9.75 16.11
N TYR A 173 11.15 8.55 16.67
CA TYR A 173 12.31 7.73 17.04
C TYR A 173 12.37 6.50 16.12
N ALA A 174 13.54 6.16 15.62
CA ALA A 174 13.75 5.10 14.66
C ALA A 174 13.44 3.69 15.20
N SER A 175 13.47 3.50 16.53
CA SER A 175 13.17 2.24 17.18
C SER A 175 12.64 2.44 18.58
N THR A 176 12.06 1.40 19.17
CA THR A 176 11.63 1.36 20.57
C THR A 176 12.84 1.54 21.53
N ARG A 177 14.01 1.04 21.14
CA ARG A 177 15.25 1.20 21.91
C ARG A 177 15.68 2.68 21.93
N ALA A 178 15.77 3.31 20.76
CA ALA A 178 16.12 4.74 20.66
C ALA A 178 15.16 5.64 21.46
N TYR A 179 13.87 5.29 21.49
CA TYR A 179 12.90 5.99 22.33
C TYR A 179 13.20 5.85 23.82
N LYS A 180 13.49 4.63 24.30
CA LYS A 180 13.81 4.36 25.71
C LYS A 180 15.09 5.09 26.14
N GLU A 181 16.11 5.08 25.31
CA GLU A 181 17.38 5.79 25.54
C GLU A 181 17.15 7.30 25.65
N ALA A 182 16.38 7.89 24.74
CA ALA A 182 16.05 9.31 24.75
C ALA A 182 15.22 9.75 25.97
N LYS A 183 14.43 8.84 26.56
CA LYS A 183 13.61 9.10 27.77
C LYS A 183 14.33 8.76 29.08
N GLY A 184 15.61 8.37 29.03
CA GLY A 184 16.36 7.99 30.23
C GLY A 184 15.92 6.67 30.86
N GLN A 185 15.09 5.88 30.16
CA GLN A 185 14.63 4.58 30.61
C GLN A 185 15.51 3.43 30.08
N GLY A 186 16.62 3.74 29.42
CA GLY A 186 17.59 2.82 28.85
C GLY A 186 18.73 2.42 29.82
N GLY A 187 18.43 2.23 31.07
CA GLY A 187 19.38 1.73 32.06
C GLY A 187 19.33 0.19 32.14
N GLY A 188 20.26 -0.47 31.45
CA GLY A 188 20.37 -1.93 31.52
C GLY A 188 21.37 -2.45 30.51
N SER A 189 22.67 -2.24 30.80
CA SER A 189 23.80 -2.95 30.24
C SER A 189 23.50 -4.44 30.08
N GLY A 190 23.76 -4.96 28.89
CA GLY A 190 23.78 -6.39 28.62
C GLY A 190 24.73 -6.68 27.47
N SER A 191 26.01 -6.35 27.65
CA SER A 191 27.10 -7.04 26.99
C SER A 191 27.11 -8.45 27.52
N GLY A 192 26.96 -9.46 26.67
CA GLY A 192 26.99 -10.85 27.02
C GLY A 192 27.26 -11.67 25.77
N SER A 193 28.54 -11.73 25.43
CA SER A 193 29.11 -12.71 24.55
C SER A 193 28.94 -14.12 25.14
N GLY A 194 28.64 -15.09 24.30
CA GLY A 194 29.21 -16.46 24.35
C GLY A 194 28.49 -17.48 25.20
N GLY A 195 28.34 -18.67 24.61
CA GLY A 195 28.37 -19.90 25.34
C GLY A 195 27.23 -20.87 25.11
N SER A 196 27.39 -21.67 24.11
CA SER A 196 27.23 -23.14 24.03
C SER A 196 26.65 -23.85 25.26
N GLY A 197 25.69 -24.73 25.00
CA GLY A 197 25.64 -26.10 25.56
C GLY A 197 24.65 -26.34 26.68
N GLY A 198 23.89 -27.45 26.54
CA GLY A 198 23.41 -28.25 27.66
C GLY A 198 21.90 -28.41 27.74
N GLU A 199 21.38 -29.35 27.07
CA GLU A 199 20.67 -30.59 27.49
C GLU A 199 19.92 -30.55 28.85
N GLY A 200 18.63 -30.94 28.79
CA GLY A 200 18.04 -31.84 29.78
C GLY A 200 17.04 -31.23 30.74
N GLY A 201 15.83 -31.75 30.73
CA GLY A 201 14.96 -31.66 31.86
C GLY A 201 13.48 -31.51 31.54
N LEU A 202 12.86 -32.64 31.22
CA LEU A 202 11.42 -32.86 31.37
C LEU A 202 11.09 -32.83 32.85
N GLU A 203 10.19 -31.95 33.30
CA GLU A 203 9.48 -32.24 34.53
C GLU A 203 8.00 -31.92 34.38
N GLU A 204 7.25 -32.88 34.83
CA GLU A 204 5.84 -33.11 34.80
C GLU A 204 5.03 -32.04 35.51
N ASN A 205 3.85 -31.81 34.96
CA ASN A 205 2.74 -31.11 35.58
C ASN A 205 2.01 -32.08 36.53
N PRO A 206 1.84 -31.81 37.81
CA PRO A 206 0.82 -32.48 38.62
C PRO A 206 -0.39 -31.58 38.84
N LEU A 207 -1.47 -32.03 38.27
CA LEU A 207 -2.83 -32.11 38.81
C LEU A 207 -3.30 -31.10 39.86
N GLY A 208 -4.43 -30.50 39.53
CA GLY A 208 -5.37 -29.87 40.44
C GLY A 208 -6.55 -29.31 39.65
#